data_04c57d268c156eb5cabcad8c4717ede4
#
_entry.id   04c57d268c156eb5cabcad8c4717ede4
#
_cell.length_a   1.000
_cell.length_b   1.000
_cell.length_c   1.000
_cell.angle_alpha   90.00
_cell.angle_beta   90.00
_cell.angle_gamma   90.00
#
_symmetry.space_group_name_H-M   'P 1'
#
loop_
_entity.id
_entity.type
_entity.pdbx_description
1 polymer ?
#
loop_
_entity_poly.entity_id
_entity_poly.type
_entity_poly.pdbx_seq_one_letter_code
_entity_poly.pdbx_strand_id
1 'polypeptide(L)'
;MIKRKIDDYIRNYYETNRNALLITGARQIGKTYSIRQFGKTFKSFIEVNFVEMPEAVDLFKGAKSSGDILLRLSAITSVPLIKGETLVFFDEVQQCPDIVTAIKFLVDDGSYRYIFSGSLLGVELKDLRSEPVGYMGVKDMFPLDFEEFISCVGINDAVIGALHEAWRNRTAVDEFVHGKIMELFRLYLVVGGMPAVVSKYLESNNLQEVMTVQQDIIRLYKRDIAQYDPNNKLYIEEIFNLIPPELNAKNKRFILKRLNEHAKFDRVENSFLWLTNAGVALPVYNVEEPKMPLLLARSRNLLKLFQSDIGLLASQYAEGIQMRIIKGDKDINLGSIYENAVAQELVAHGIVPYYYNNKKRGELDFVIELEGKVLPIEVKSGKDYETHRALSNIMDCEEYDFSEAVVFNNGNLRVAGKIIYAPIYMAMFFEKSNVAPTFYKVDLSGL
;
A
#
# COMPACT_ATOMS: atom_id res chain seq x y z
N MET A 1 2.59 2.23 -21.82
CA MET A 1 3.56 2.14 -20.69
C MET A 1 2.84 2.66 -19.45
N ILE A 2 2.76 1.88 -18.38
CA ILE A 2 2.13 2.30 -17.12
C ILE A 2 3.09 3.25 -16.39
N LYS A 3 2.70 4.51 -16.22
CA LYS A 3 3.42 5.49 -15.40
C LYS A 3 3.03 5.28 -13.94
N ARG A 4 4.02 5.29 -13.03
CA ARG A 4 3.82 5.04 -11.61
C ARG A 4 4.34 6.23 -10.79
N LYS A 5 3.67 6.54 -9.69
CA LYS A 5 4.13 7.55 -8.69
C LYS A 5 5.52 7.21 -8.15
N ILE A 6 5.84 5.92 -8.04
CA ILE A 6 7.17 5.45 -7.61
C ILE A 6 8.29 5.88 -8.57
N ASP A 7 8.01 6.04 -9.88
CA ASP A 7 9.01 6.44 -10.86
C ASP A 7 9.51 7.87 -10.60
N ASP A 8 8.59 8.77 -10.25
CA ASP A 8 8.93 10.15 -9.85
C ASP A 8 9.61 10.17 -8.47
N TYR A 9 9.16 9.30 -7.52
CA TYR A 9 9.82 9.17 -6.22
C TYR A 9 11.29 8.75 -6.34
N ILE A 10 11.58 7.71 -7.14
CA ILE A 10 12.96 7.22 -7.33
C ILE A 10 13.85 8.34 -7.91
N ARG A 11 13.34 9.10 -8.90
CA ARG A 11 14.04 10.20 -9.53
C ARG A 11 14.36 11.30 -8.53
N ASN A 12 13.37 11.80 -7.80
CA ASN A 12 13.52 12.82 -6.78
C ASN A 12 14.44 12.40 -5.63
N TYR A 13 14.38 11.10 -5.24
CA TYR A 13 15.27 10.57 -4.21
C TYR A 13 16.73 10.74 -4.58
N TYR A 14 17.13 10.35 -5.80
CA TYR A 14 18.52 10.44 -6.24
C TYR A 14 18.98 11.83 -6.65
N GLU A 15 18.10 12.80 -6.80
CA GLU A 15 18.49 14.21 -6.93
C GLU A 15 19.08 14.78 -5.64
N THR A 16 18.55 14.34 -4.48
CA THR A 16 18.92 14.90 -3.17
C THR A 16 19.73 13.94 -2.30
N ASN A 17 19.69 12.62 -2.57
CA ASN A 17 20.33 11.60 -1.75
C ASN A 17 21.40 10.84 -2.50
N ARG A 18 22.43 10.42 -1.74
CA ARG A 18 23.50 9.52 -2.22
C ARG A 18 23.40 8.12 -1.64
N ASN A 19 22.53 7.93 -0.65
CA ASN A 19 22.27 6.65 -0.03
C ASN A 19 21.63 5.66 -1.02
N ALA A 20 21.76 4.40 -0.75
CA ALA A 20 21.05 3.38 -1.48
C ALA A 20 19.53 3.50 -1.25
N LEU A 21 18.72 3.03 -2.19
CA LEU A 21 17.26 2.98 -2.08
C LEU A 21 16.78 1.54 -2.19
N LEU A 22 16.02 1.11 -1.21
CA LEU A 22 15.35 -0.19 -1.20
C LEU A 22 13.86 -0.01 -1.51
N ILE A 23 13.38 -0.64 -2.58
CA ILE A 23 11.96 -0.70 -2.94
C ILE A 23 11.39 -2.04 -2.47
N THR A 24 10.47 -1.97 -1.52
CA THR A 24 9.78 -3.14 -0.95
C THR A 24 8.33 -3.23 -1.44
N GLY A 25 7.66 -4.32 -1.13
CA GLY A 25 6.24 -4.53 -1.42
C GLY A 25 5.95 -5.89 -2.07
N ALA A 26 4.68 -6.20 -2.26
CA ALA A 26 4.22 -7.50 -2.74
C ALA A 26 4.88 -7.94 -4.07
N ARG A 27 4.81 -9.22 -4.37
CA ARG A 27 5.17 -9.73 -5.70
C ARG A 27 4.23 -9.18 -6.77
N GLN A 28 4.73 -9.06 -8.00
CA GLN A 28 3.96 -8.67 -9.20
C GLN A 28 3.45 -7.20 -9.22
N ILE A 29 3.89 -6.32 -8.30
CA ILE A 29 3.49 -4.90 -8.28
C ILE A 29 4.35 -3.99 -9.17
N GLY A 30 5.38 -4.55 -9.85
CA GLY A 30 6.16 -3.82 -10.85
C GLY A 30 7.47 -3.20 -10.33
N LYS A 31 8.01 -3.58 -9.16
CA LYS A 31 9.28 -3.07 -8.60
C LYS A 31 10.42 -3.09 -9.60
N THR A 32 10.77 -4.28 -10.08
CA THR A 32 11.85 -4.50 -11.06
C THR A 32 11.62 -3.71 -12.34
N TYR A 33 10.36 -3.59 -12.81
CA TYR A 33 10.03 -2.81 -13.99
C TYR A 33 10.35 -1.31 -13.82
N SER A 34 9.87 -0.68 -12.74
CA SER A 34 10.14 0.73 -12.46
C SER A 34 11.64 1.01 -12.30
N ILE A 35 12.36 0.13 -11.59
CA ILE A 35 13.81 0.25 -11.42
C ILE A 35 14.53 0.14 -12.76
N ARG A 36 14.18 -0.82 -13.61
CA ARG A 36 14.74 -0.95 -14.97
C ARG A 36 14.48 0.28 -15.84
N GLN A 37 13.28 0.91 -15.72
CA GLN A 37 13.00 2.16 -16.46
C GLN A 37 13.90 3.31 -15.95
N PHE A 38 14.10 3.42 -14.64
CA PHE A 38 15.03 4.39 -14.07
C PHE A 38 16.48 4.09 -14.50
N GLY A 39 16.88 2.82 -14.54
CA GLY A 39 18.21 2.39 -15.00
C GLY A 39 18.57 2.85 -16.41
N LYS A 40 17.57 2.98 -17.31
CA LYS A 40 17.78 3.50 -18.68
C LYS A 40 18.22 4.97 -18.72
N THR A 41 18.09 5.70 -17.64
CA THR A 41 18.58 7.10 -17.55
C THR A 41 20.07 7.21 -17.28
N PHE A 42 20.72 6.09 -16.93
CA PHE A 42 22.17 6.01 -16.68
C PHE A 42 22.92 5.56 -17.93
N LYS A 43 24.19 5.93 -18.05
CA LYS A 43 25.07 5.45 -19.14
C LYS A 43 25.40 3.96 -19.00
N SER A 44 25.42 3.48 -17.75
CA SER A 44 25.68 2.09 -17.43
C SER A 44 24.66 1.61 -16.39
N PHE A 45 24.07 0.47 -16.64
CA PHE A 45 23.09 -0.17 -15.75
C PHE A 45 23.49 -1.63 -15.55
N ILE A 46 23.77 -2.01 -14.33
CA ILE A 46 24.12 -3.36 -13.93
C ILE A 46 23.00 -3.90 -13.06
N GLU A 47 22.45 -5.04 -13.45
CA GLU A 47 21.42 -5.75 -12.70
C GLU A 47 21.96 -7.10 -12.25
N VAL A 48 21.81 -7.39 -10.96
CA VAL A 48 22.14 -8.66 -10.32
C VAL A 48 20.89 -9.17 -9.63
N ASN A 49 20.31 -10.24 -10.15
CA ASN A 49 19.12 -10.88 -9.56
C ASN A 49 19.57 -12.14 -8.81
N PHE A 50 19.39 -12.17 -7.49
CA PHE A 50 19.89 -13.28 -6.66
C PHE A 50 19.07 -14.56 -6.79
N VAL A 51 17.89 -14.54 -7.41
CA VAL A 51 17.13 -15.74 -7.76
C VAL A 51 17.65 -16.35 -9.08
N GLU A 52 17.96 -15.50 -10.07
CA GLU A 52 18.48 -15.93 -11.37
C GLU A 52 19.98 -16.27 -11.32
N MET A 53 20.72 -15.62 -10.41
CA MET A 53 22.17 -15.77 -10.21
C MET A 53 22.47 -16.09 -8.74
N PRO A 54 22.14 -17.28 -8.23
CA PRO A 54 22.34 -17.63 -6.82
C PRO A 54 23.80 -17.51 -6.35
N GLU A 55 24.77 -17.73 -7.24
CA GLU A 55 26.21 -17.59 -6.98
C GLU A 55 26.62 -16.13 -6.69
N ALA A 56 25.82 -15.14 -7.12
CA ALA A 56 26.11 -13.74 -6.86
C ALA A 56 26.05 -13.36 -5.36
N VAL A 57 25.50 -14.21 -4.51
CA VAL A 57 25.59 -14.08 -3.05
C VAL A 57 27.04 -14.03 -2.58
N ASP A 58 27.95 -14.74 -3.26
CA ASP A 58 29.37 -14.77 -2.92
C ASP A 58 30.08 -13.43 -3.17
N LEU A 59 29.46 -12.45 -3.88
CA LEU A 59 30.00 -11.09 -4.01
C LEU A 59 30.23 -10.44 -2.66
N PHE A 60 29.35 -10.72 -1.69
CA PHE A 60 29.34 -10.08 -0.38
C PHE A 60 29.97 -10.91 0.71
N LYS A 61 30.15 -12.21 0.48
CA LYS A 61 30.66 -13.15 1.48
C LYS A 61 32.10 -12.83 1.85
N GLY A 62 32.30 -12.44 3.12
CA GLY A 62 33.62 -12.09 3.64
C GLY A 62 34.25 -10.84 3.01
N ALA A 63 33.49 -10.01 2.28
CA ALA A 63 33.98 -8.73 1.76
C ALA A 63 34.29 -7.77 2.89
N LYS A 64 35.48 -7.14 2.82
CA LYS A 64 35.97 -6.22 3.84
C LYS A 64 36.00 -4.76 3.35
N SER A 65 35.84 -4.53 2.07
CA SER A 65 35.89 -3.22 1.44
C SER A 65 34.98 -3.12 0.21
N SER A 66 34.67 -1.89 -0.22
CA SER A 66 34.00 -1.63 -1.51
C SER A 66 34.78 -2.21 -2.69
N GLY A 67 36.12 -2.08 -2.64
CA GLY A 67 37.02 -2.59 -3.69
C GLY A 67 36.87 -4.10 -3.92
N ASP A 68 36.73 -4.91 -2.86
CA ASP A 68 36.52 -6.34 -2.97
C ASP A 68 35.22 -6.65 -3.71
N ILE A 69 34.13 -5.96 -3.33
CA ILE A 69 32.80 -6.15 -3.91
C ILE A 69 32.79 -5.71 -5.39
N LEU A 70 33.34 -4.54 -5.68
CA LEU A 70 33.35 -3.97 -7.03
C LEU A 70 34.25 -4.79 -7.98
N LEU A 71 35.36 -5.33 -7.49
CA LEU A 71 36.20 -6.25 -8.27
C LEU A 71 35.44 -7.53 -8.65
N ARG A 72 34.76 -8.14 -7.65
CA ARG A 72 33.94 -9.35 -7.88
C ARG A 72 32.77 -9.05 -8.82
N LEU A 73 32.09 -7.90 -8.63
CA LEU A 73 31.00 -7.46 -9.51
C LEU A 73 31.48 -7.31 -10.95
N SER A 74 32.68 -6.72 -11.17
CA SER A 74 33.28 -6.59 -12.50
C SER A 74 33.61 -7.95 -13.13
N ALA A 75 33.80 -8.99 -12.33
CA ALA A 75 34.09 -10.32 -12.83
C ALA A 75 32.83 -11.09 -13.32
N ILE A 76 31.65 -10.72 -12.84
CA ILE A 76 30.39 -11.40 -13.21
C ILE A 76 29.56 -10.62 -14.24
N THR A 77 29.94 -9.40 -14.59
CA THR A 77 29.24 -8.57 -15.59
C THR A 77 30.17 -8.13 -16.71
N SER A 78 29.63 -8.11 -17.94
CA SER A 78 30.29 -7.49 -19.09
C SER A 78 30.02 -5.98 -19.21
N VAL A 79 29.14 -5.43 -18.39
CA VAL A 79 28.75 -4.00 -18.42
C VAL A 79 29.81 -3.20 -17.63
N PRO A 80 30.38 -2.12 -18.23
CA PRO A 80 31.42 -1.35 -17.57
C PRO A 80 30.87 -0.54 -16.38
N LEU A 81 31.64 -0.50 -15.29
CA LEU A 81 31.41 0.38 -14.17
C LEU A 81 31.99 1.78 -14.48
N ILE A 82 31.12 2.77 -14.72
CA ILE A 82 31.50 4.15 -15.04
C ILE A 82 31.21 5.01 -13.83
N LYS A 83 32.27 5.56 -13.21
CA LYS A 83 32.16 6.37 -11.97
C LYS A 83 31.19 7.55 -12.15
N GLY A 84 30.22 7.65 -11.24
CA GLY A 84 29.18 8.69 -11.26
C GLY A 84 28.05 8.47 -12.28
N GLU A 85 28.16 7.49 -13.18
CA GLU A 85 27.23 7.28 -14.31
C GLU A 85 26.66 5.85 -14.39
N THR A 86 26.95 5.02 -13.37
CA THR A 86 26.41 3.66 -13.25
C THR A 86 25.39 3.57 -12.14
N LEU A 87 24.26 2.95 -12.44
CA LEU A 87 23.30 2.43 -11.47
C LEU A 87 23.51 0.91 -11.33
N VAL A 88 23.73 0.46 -10.11
CA VAL A 88 23.78 -0.97 -9.76
C VAL A 88 22.46 -1.36 -9.08
N PHE A 89 21.77 -2.29 -9.66
CA PHE A 89 20.50 -2.82 -9.17
C PHE A 89 20.68 -4.24 -8.65
N PHE A 90 20.36 -4.43 -7.39
CA PHE A 90 20.30 -5.76 -6.77
C PHE A 90 18.85 -6.15 -6.55
N ASP A 91 18.41 -7.17 -7.27
CA ASP A 91 17.02 -7.66 -7.22
C ASP A 91 16.90 -8.90 -6.35
N GLU A 92 15.75 -9.05 -5.67
CA GLU A 92 15.40 -10.14 -4.75
C GLU A 92 16.44 -10.28 -3.61
N VAL A 93 16.78 -9.13 -2.98
CA VAL A 93 17.86 -9.04 -1.97
C VAL A 93 17.61 -9.86 -0.70
N GLN A 94 16.39 -10.36 -0.47
CA GLN A 94 16.12 -11.32 0.62
C GLN A 94 16.92 -12.62 0.46
N GLN A 95 17.36 -12.95 -0.75
CA GLN A 95 18.22 -14.11 -1.01
C GLN A 95 19.69 -13.87 -0.63
N CYS A 96 20.07 -12.62 -0.31
CA CYS A 96 21.43 -12.23 0.04
C CYS A 96 21.47 -11.31 1.28
N PRO A 97 21.24 -11.82 2.50
CA PRO A 97 21.22 -10.99 3.72
C PRO A 97 22.53 -10.20 3.97
N ASP A 98 23.67 -10.71 3.53
CA ASP A 98 24.98 -10.08 3.71
C ASP A 98 25.08 -8.72 3.00
N ILE A 99 24.30 -8.50 1.93
CA ILE A 99 24.30 -7.23 1.19
C ILE A 99 23.91 -6.05 2.07
N VAL A 100 22.96 -6.26 3.00
CA VAL A 100 22.47 -5.20 3.89
C VAL A 100 23.58 -4.70 4.82
N THR A 101 24.47 -5.58 5.25
CA THR A 101 25.64 -5.18 6.04
C THR A 101 26.72 -4.53 5.17
N ALA A 102 26.91 -5.03 3.95
CA ALA A 102 27.96 -4.60 3.04
C ALA A 102 27.67 -3.27 2.33
N ILE A 103 26.39 -2.86 2.25
CA ILE A 103 25.99 -1.65 1.51
C ILE A 103 26.68 -0.38 2.02
N LYS A 104 26.99 -0.31 3.31
CA LYS A 104 27.73 0.83 3.89
C LYS A 104 29.05 1.08 3.16
N PHE A 105 29.83 0.03 2.83
CA PHE A 105 31.10 0.19 2.14
C PHE A 105 30.91 0.78 0.74
N LEU A 106 29.83 0.36 0.04
CA LEU A 106 29.52 0.83 -1.30
C LEU A 106 29.01 2.28 -1.32
N VAL A 107 28.20 2.64 -0.33
CA VAL A 107 27.67 4.01 -0.19
C VAL A 107 28.76 4.98 0.25
N ASP A 108 29.64 4.58 1.20
CA ASP A 108 30.78 5.40 1.65
C ASP A 108 31.80 5.64 0.52
N ASP A 109 32.01 4.66 -0.35
CA ASP A 109 32.85 4.80 -1.55
C ASP A 109 32.30 5.87 -2.53
N GLY A 110 30.95 5.96 -2.64
CA GLY A 110 30.26 7.00 -3.39
C GLY A 110 30.48 6.98 -4.91
N SER A 111 31.13 5.95 -5.47
CA SER A 111 31.45 5.87 -6.89
C SER A 111 30.26 5.60 -7.78
N TYR A 112 29.24 4.92 -7.26
CA TYR A 112 28.07 4.48 -8.02
C TYR A 112 26.77 4.72 -7.24
N ARG A 113 25.63 4.55 -7.91
CA ARG A 113 24.29 4.53 -7.28
C ARG A 113 23.84 3.11 -7.11
N TYR A 114 23.17 2.82 -5.99
CA TYR A 114 22.73 1.47 -5.63
C TYR A 114 21.25 1.49 -5.33
N ILE A 115 20.49 0.66 -6.03
CA ILE A 115 19.06 0.44 -5.80
C ILE A 115 18.79 -1.05 -5.57
N PHE A 116 17.86 -1.32 -4.68
CA PHE A 116 17.50 -2.67 -4.28
C PHE A 116 16.02 -2.90 -4.48
N SER A 117 15.66 -4.14 -4.77
CA SER A 117 14.28 -4.58 -4.60
C SER A 117 14.21 -5.91 -3.88
N GLY A 118 13.09 -6.12 -3.21
CA GLY A 118 12.79 -7.41 -2.60
C GLY A 118 11.30 -7.53 -2.31
N SER A 119 10.80 -8.73 -2.52
CA SER A 119 9.50 -9.14 -2.05
C SER A 119 9.69 -9.88 -0.73
N LEU A 120 8.79 -9.74 0.24
CA LEU A 120 8.86 -10.44 1.53
C LEU A 120 9.98 -9.97 2.48
N LEU A 121 10.69 -8.88 2.17
CA LEU A 121 11.79 -8.37 2.99
C LEU A 121 11.39 -8.09 4.45
N GLY A 122 10.19 -7.62 4.70
CA GLY A 122 9.71 -7.39 6.07
C GLY A 122 9.63 -8.67 6.93
N VAL A 123 9.65 -9.85 6.29
CA VAL A 123 9.62 -11.14 6.99
C VAL A 123 11.04 -11.64 7.28
N GLU A 124 11.97 -11.48 6.32
CA GLU A 124 13.32 -12.04 6.40
C GLU A 124 14.32 -11.10 7.08
N LEU A 125 14.11 -9.77 6.98
CA LEU A 125 15.00 -8.79 7.62
C LEU A 125 14.92 -8.75 9.15
N LYS A 126 13.93 -9.40 9.78
CA LYS A 126 13.84 -9.50 11.25
C LYS A 126 15.06 -10.19 11.88
N ASP A 127 15.76 -11.03 11.12
CA ASP A 127 16.94 -11.75 11.58
C ASP A 127 18.27 -11.02 11.27
N LEU A 128 18.22 -9.85 10.62
CA LEU A 128 19.40 -9.05 10.36
C LEU A 128 19.90 -8.38 11.64
N ARG A 129 21.12 -8.73 12.01
CA ARG A 129 21.82 -8.24 13.21
C ARG A 129 22.08 -6.73 13.21
N SER A 130 21.88 -6.01 12.07
CA SER A 130 22.15 -4.58 11.95
C SER A 130 21.48 -4.02 10.69
N GLU A 131 20.41 -3.23 10.86
CA GLU A 131 19.95 -2.35 9.78
C GLU A 131 21.04 -1.29 9.53
N PRO A 132 21.41 -0.98 8.27
CA PRO A 132 22.36 0.06 7.95
C PRO A 132 21.69 1.43 8.06
N VAL A 133 21.37 1.83 9.29
CA VAL A 133 20.79 3.15 9.57
C VAL A 133 21.69 4.24 8.98
N GLY A 134 21.11 5.11 8.13
CA GLY A 134 21.82 6.22 7.50
C GLY A 134 22.48 5.90 6.15
N TYR A 135 22.47 4.67 5.66
CA TYR A 135 23.04 4.28 4.36
C TYR A 135 22.00 3.90 3.31
N MET A 136 20.78 3.59 3.74
CA MET A 136 19.72 3.10 2.85
C MET A 136 18.37 3.74 3.22
N GLY A 137 17.70 4.32 2.22
CA GLY A 137 16.30 4.68 2.31
C GLY A 137 15.43 3.48 1.96
N VAL A 138 14.25 3.39 2.57
CA VAL A 138 13.26 2.34 2.27
C VAL A 138 11.98 3.00 1.76
N LYS A 139 11.43 2.47 0.67
CA LYS A 139 10.16 2.91 0.10
C LYS A 139 9.29 1.71 -0.21
N ASP A 140 8.11 1.66 0.40
CA ASP A 140 7.10 0.69 0.06
C ASP A 140 6.41 1.06 -1.24
N MET A 141 6.21 0.06 -2.10
CA MET A 141 5.46 0.15 -3.34
C MET A 141 4.20 -0.71 -3.21
N PHE A 142 3.09 -0.17 -3.70
CA PHE A 142 1.77 -0.80 -3.65
C PHE A 142 1.26 -1.09 -5.07
N PRO A 143 0.18 -1.86 -5.26
CA PRO A 143 -0.58 -1.88 -6.50
C PRO A 143 -0.92 -0.45 -6.96
N LEU A 144 -1.32 -0.25 -8.22
CA LEU A 144 -1.77 1.06 -8.69
C LEU A 144 -2.91 1.55 -7.81
N ASP A 145 -2.78 2.79 -7.30
CA ASP A 145 -3.90 3.49 -6.70
C ASP A 145 -4.91 3.94 -7.77
N PHE A 146 -6.03 4.50 -7.36
CA PHE A 146 -7.08 4.87 -8.31
C PHE A 146 -6.64 5.98 -9.27
N GLU A 147 -5.84 6.95 -8.83
CA GLU A 147 -5.31 8.01 -9.69
C GLU A 147 -4.37 7.47 -10.76
N GLU A 148 -3.45 6.56 -10.39
CA GLU A 148 -2.59 5.85 -11.34
C GLU A 148 -3.42 5.04 -12.35
N PHE A 149 -4.49 4.36 -11.88
CA PHE A 149 -5.38 3.59 -12.72
C PHE A 149 -6.10 4.45 -13.76
N ILE A 150 -6.74 5.56 -13.35
CA ILE A 150 -7.46 6.44 -14.31
C ILE A 150 -6.51 7.10 -15.31
N SER A 151 -5.28 7.42 -14.91
CA SER A 151 -4.23 7.89 -15.79
C SER A 151 -3.88 6.82 -16.84
N CYS A 152 -3.79 5.54 -16.45
CA CYS A 152 -3.51 4.44 -17.36
C CYS A 152 -4.63 4.18 -18.38
N VAL A 153 -5.88 4.37 -18.00
CA VAL A 153 -7.03 4.24 -18.93
C VAL A 153 -7.25 5.49 -19.79
N GLY A 154 -6.39 6.50 -19.66
CA GLY A 154 -6.34 7.66 -20.57
C GLY A 154 -7.11 8.88 -20.10
N ILE A 155 -7.42 9.00 -18.82
CA ILE A 155 -7.97 10.25 -18.28
C ILE A 155 -6.89 11.34 -18.33
N ASN A 156 -7.27 12.49 -18.85
CA ASN A 156 -6.39 13.65 -19.04
C ASN A 156 -6.02 14.29 -17.69
N ASP A 157 -4.76 14.72 -17.55
CA ASP A 157 -4.25 15.41 -16.37
C ASP A 157 -5.08 16.65 -15.99
N ALA A 158 -5.69 17.35 -16.96
CA ALA A 158 -6.58 18.47 -16.68
C ALA A 158 -7.85 18.06 -15.90
N VAL A 159 -8.39 16.86 -16.18
CA VAL A 159 -9.54 16.33 -15.43
C VAL A 159 -9.09 15.95 -14.02
N ILE A 160 -7.95 15.28 -13.87
CA ILE A 160 -7.39 14.93 -12.55
C ILE A 160 -7.14 16.22 -11.76
N GLY A 161 -6.55 17.24 -12.37
CA GLY A 161 -6.34 18.55 -11.74
C GLY A 161 -7.65 19.21 -11.28
N ALA A 162 -8.71 19.14 -12.09
CA ALA A 162 -10.02 19.67 -11.70
C ALA A 162 -10.64 18.92 -10.52
N LEU A 163 -10.45 17.59 -10.42
CA LEU A 163 -10.86 16.80 -9.28
C LEU A 163 -10.08 17.17 -8.01
N HIS A 164 -8.76 17.39 -8.12
CA HIS A 164 -7.92 17.91 -7.02
C HIS A 164 -8.39 19.28 -6.52
N GLU A 165 -8.71 20.19 -7.46
CA GLU A 165 -9.23 21.52 -7.11
C GLU A 165 -10.59 21.42 -6.40
N ALA A 166 -11.49 20.58 -6.91
CA ALA A 166 -12.79 20.36 -6.29
C ALA A 166 -12.63 19.83 -4.86
N TRP A 167 -11.73 18.85 -4.63
CA TRP A 167 -11.41 18.33 -3.31
C TRP A 167 -10.85 19.42 -2.39
N ARG A 168 -9.85 20.18 -2.85
CA ARG A 168 -9.20 21.25 -2.06
C ARG A 168 -10.18 22.36 -1.67
N ASN A 169 -11.01 22.79 -2.63
CA ASN A 169 -11.96 23.87 -2.43
C ASN A 169 -13.29 23.43 -1.82
N ARG A 170 -13.47 22.10 -1.57
CA ARG A 170 -14.71 21.52 -1.05
C ARG A 170 -15.94 21.86 -1.92
N THR A 171 -15.77 21.88 -3.24
CA THR A 171 -16.81 22.18 -4.22
C THR A 171 -17.24 20.95 -4.98
N ALA A 172 -18.50 20.94 -5.44
CA ALA A 172 -19.01 19.85 -6.26
C ALA A 172 -18.22 19.73 -7.59
N VAL A 173 -18.01 18.50 -8.03
CA VAL A 173 -17.48 18.18 -9.35
C VAL A 173 -18.60 18.36 -10.37
N ASP A 174 -18.26 18.74 -11.63
CA ASP A 174 -19.21 18.71 -12.71
C ASP A 174 -19.91 17.35 -12.79
N GLU A 175 -21.24 17.32 -12.90
CA GLU A 175 -22.05 16.09 -12.81
C GLU A 175 -21.69 15.06 -13.88
N PHE A 176 -21.35 15.50 -15.10
CA PHE A 176 -20.92 14.59 -16.15
C PHE A 176 -19.57 13.96 -15.82
N VAL A 177 -18.61 14.77 -15.35
CA VAL A 177 -17.29 14.29 -14.91
C VAL A 177 -17.43 13.35 -13.73
N HIS A 178 -18.22 13.73 -12.71
CA HIS A 178 -18.50 12.87 -11.55
C HIS A 178 -19.04 11.50 -11.99
N GLY A 179 -20.04 11.50 -12.88
CA GLY A 179 -20.63 10.26 -13.38
C GLY A 179 -19.60 9.35 -14.07
N LYS A 180 -18.74 9.94 -14.91
CA LYS A 180 -17.69 9.18 -15.61
C LYS A 180 -16.61 8.64 -14.70
N ILE A 181 -16.16 9.42 -13.72
CA ILE A 181 -15.18 8.96 -12.74
C ILE A 181 -15.76 7.85 -11.84
N MET A 182 -17.05 7.94 -11.49
CA MET A 182 -17.75 6.86 -10.77
C MET A 182 -17.85 5.56 -11.60
N GLU A 183 -18.04 5.65 -12.92
CA GLU A 183 -17.99 4.48 -13.83
C GLU A 183 -16.59 3.84 -13.78
N LEU A 184 -15.53 4.66 -13.89
CA LEU A 184 -14.14 4.19 -13.81
C LEU A 184 -13.79 3.63 -12.43
N PHE A 185 -14.33 4.22 -11.36
CA PHE A 185 -14.14 3.68 -10.02
C PHE A 185 -14.75 2.27 -9.88
N ARG A 186 -15.98 2.06 -10.38
CA ARG A 186 -16.57 0.72 -10.42
C ARG A 186 -15.76 -0.28 -11.24
N LEU A 187 -15.16 0.16 -12.34
CA LEU A 187 -14.24 -0.65 -13.13
C LEU A 187 -12.99 -1.01 -12.32
N TYR A 188 -12.41 -0.03 -11.62
CA TYR A 188 -11.25 -0.24 -10.74
C TYR A 188 -11.53 -1.23 -9.62
N LEU A 189 -12.75 -1.23 -9.03
CA LEU A 189 -13.14 -2.23 -8.03
C LEU A 189 -13.06 -3.67 -8.55
N VAL A 190 -13.14 -3.86 -9.86
CA VAL A 190 -13.09 -5.19 -10.50
C VAL A 190 -11.71 -5.50 -11.06
N VAL A 191 -11.07 -4.54 -11.71
CA VAL A 191 -9.73 -4.74 -12.32
C VAL A 191 -8.64 -4.68 -11.24
N GLY A 192 -8.75 -3.75 -10.30
CA GLY A 192 -7.73 -3.49 -9.29
C GLY A 192 -6.53 -2.73 -9.83
N GLY A 193 -5.47 -2.72 -9.03
CA GLY A 193 -4.22 -2.01 -9.31
C GLY A 193 -3.03 -2.91 -9.63
N MET A 194 -3.19 -4.22 -9.75
CA MET A 194 -2.08 -5.10 -10.13
C MET A 194 -1.62 -4.82 -11.57
N PRO A 195 -0.34 -4.44 -11.82
CA PRO A 195 0.10 -3.99 -13.15
C PRO A 195 -0.18 -4.98 -14.28
N ALA A 196 0.02 -6.28 -14.05
CA ALA A 196 -0.25 -7.32 -15.04
C ALA A 196 -1.75 -7.39 -15.39
N VAL A 197 -2.62 -7.18 -14.39
CA VAL A 197 -4.08 -7.17 -14.55
C VAL A 197 -4.53 -5.94 -15.32
N VAL A 198 -4.02 -4.75 -14.94
CA VAL A 198 -4.30 -3.49 -15.63
C VAL A 198 -3.83 -3.55 -17.09
N SER A 199 -2.60 -4.05 -17.34
CA SER A 199 -2.10 -4.26 -18.71
C SER A 199 -3.01 -5.17 -19.52
N LYS A 200 -3.43 -6.29 -18.94
CA LYS A 200 -4.34 -7.24 -19.59
C LYS A 200 -5.67 -6.59 -19.94
N TYR A 201 -6.23 -5.80 -19.03
CA TYR A 201 -7.45 -5.04 -19.29
C TYR A 201 -7.29 -4.06 -20.45
N LEU A 202 -6.20 -3.26 -20.45
CA LEU A 202 -5.92 -2.29 -21.51
C LEU A 202 -5.70 -2.92 -22.90
N GLU A 203 -5.14 -4.14 -22.93
CA GLU A 203 -4.89 -4.89 -24.15
C GLU A 203 -6.17 -5.51 -24.75
N SER A 204 -7.02 -6.09 -23.91
CA SER A 204 -8.12 -6.95 -24.38
C SER A 204 -9.52 -6.40 -24.12
N ASN A 205 -9.68 -5.51 -23.14
CA ASN A 205 -10.99 -5.08 -22.59
C ASN A 205 -11.86 -6.28 -22.15
N ASN A 206 -11.24 -7.44 -21.89
CA ASN A 206 -11.91 -8.71 -21.58
C ASN A 206 -11.80 -9.03 -20.09
N LEU A 207 -12.90 -8.89 -19.35
CA LEU A 207 -12.94 -9.15 -17.92
C LEU A 207 -12.66 -10.61 -17.56
N GLN A 208 -12.96 -11.56 -18.42
CA GLN A 208 -12.67 -12.98 -18.17
C GLN A 208 -11.15 -13.23 -18.14
N GLU A 209 -10.42 -12.61 -19.07
CA GLU A 209 -8.95 -12.67 -19.09
C GLU A 209 -8.35 -11.96 -17.88
N VAL A 210 -8.92 -10.81 -17.50
CA VAL A 210 -8.54 -10.08 -16.28
C VAL A 210 -8.67 -10.97 -15.07
N MET A 211 -9.81 -11.63 -14.87
CA MET A 211 -10.04 -12.55 -13.74
C MET A 211 -9.08 -13.73 -13.74
N THR A 212 -8.72 -14.25 -14.92
CA THR A 212 -7.73 -15.33 -15.04
C THR A 212 -6.37 -14.89 -14.50
N VAL A 213 -5.89 -13.71 -14.88
CA VAL A 213 -4.62 -13.15 -14.37
C VAL A 213 -4.67 -12.90 -12.86
N GLN A 214 -5.79 -12.38 -12.34
CA GLN A 214 -5.98 -12.19 -10.90
C GLN A 214 -5.90 -13.51 -10.14
N GLN A 215 -6.55 -14.54 -10.65
CA GLN A 215 -6.52 -15.87 -10.03
C GLN A 215 -5.12 -16.50 -10.05
N ASP A 216 -4.36 -16.28 -11.11
CA ASP A 216 -2.96 -16.74 -11.18
C ASP A 216 -2.08 -16.03 -10.15
N ILE A 217 -2.29 -14.73 -9.91
CA ILE A 217 -1.60 -13.97 -8.85
C ILE A 217 -1.98 -14.52 -7.46
N ILE A 218 -3.25 -14.80 -7.21
CA ILE A 218 -3.70 -15.40 -5.95
C ILE A 218 -3.06 -16.79 -5.74
N ARG A 219 -2.98 -17.61 -6.78
CA ARG A 219 -2.29 -18.92 -6.72
C ARG A 219 -0.80 -18.75 -6.43
N LEU A 220 -0.16 -17.72 -7.00
CA LEU A 220 1.24 -17.41 -6.72
C LEU A 220 1.41 -17.05 -5.24
N TYR A 221 0.58 -16.17 -4.68
CA TYR A 221 0.64 -15.81 -3.26
C TYR A 221 0.45 -17.03 -2.34
N LYS A 222 -0.50 -17.90 -2.64
CA LYS A 222 -0.70 -19.15 -1.87
C LYS A 222 0.51 -20.08 -1.97
N ARG A 223 1.19 -20.14 -3.10
CA ARG A 223 2.43 -20.92 -3.26
C ARG A 223 3.56 -20.34 -2.41
N ASP A 224 3.70 -19.02 -2.37
CA ASP A 224 4.70 -18.34 -1.54
C ASP A 224 4.45 -18.61 -0.05
N ILE A 225 3.19 -18.54 0.39
CA ILE A 225 2.78 -18.91 1.76
C ILE A 225 3.23 -20.35 2.09
N ALA A 226 2.99 -21.29 1.17
CA ALA A 226 3.31 -22.70 1.38
C ALA A 226 4.81 -22.97 1.46
N GLN A 227 5.64 -22.18 0.79
CA GLN A 227 7.10 -22.34 0.78
C GLN A 227 7.79 -21.73 1.99
N TYR A 228 7.26 -20.60 2.49
CA TYR A 228 7.96 -19.75 3.44
C TYR A 228 7.88 -20.22 4.89
N ASP A 229 6.73 -20.69 5.36
CA ASP A 229 6.54 -21.19 6.72
C ASP A 229 5.84 -22.55 6.74
N PRO A 230 6.60 -23.63 6.60
CA PRO A 230 6.05 -25.00 6.62
C PRO A 230 5.27 -25.34 7.91
N ASN A 231 5.58 -24.67 9.03
CA ASN A 231 4.96 -24.96 10.33
C ASN A 231 3.63 -24.23 10.52
N ASN A 232 3.51 -22.99 9.99
CA ASN A 232 2.33 -22.14 10.14
C ASN A 232 1.56 -21.89 8.82
N LYS A 233 2.02 -22.49 7.70
CA LYS A 233 1.42 -22.29 6.36
C LYS A 233 -0.09 -22.46 6.33
N LEU A 234 -0.62 -23.43 7.07
CA LEU A 234 -2.07 -23.68 7.11
C LEU A 234 -2.82 -22.50 7.74
N TYR A 235 -2.29 -21.90 8.80
CA TYR A 235 -2.91 -20.71 9.41
C TYR A 235 -2.80 -19.50 8.50
N ILE A 236 -1.65 -19.27 7.85
CA ILE A 236 -1.46 -18.13 6.96
C ILE A 236 -2.40 -18.22 5.76
N GLU A 237 -2.50 -19.42 5.13
CA GLU A 237 -3.39 -19.64 3.99
C GLU A 237 -4.87 -19.52 4.41
N GLU A 238 -5.25 -20.05 5.56
CA GLU A 238 -6.60 -19.99 6.07
C GLU A 238 -7.00 -18.55 6.42
N ILE A 239 -6.12 -17.75 7.06
CA ILE A 239 -6.33 -16.32 7.30
C ILE A 239 -6.54 -15.60 5.98
N PHE A 240 -5.69 -15.85 4.97
CA PHE A 240 -5.81 -15.23 3.67
C PHE A 240 -7.17 -15.57 2.99
N ASN A 241 -7.60 -16.82 3.05
CA ASN A 241 -8.88 -17.28 2.49
C ASN A 241 -10.10 -16.73 3.24
N LEU A 242 -9.93 -16.40 4.54
CA LEU A 242 -11.01 -15.84 5.36
C LEU A 242 -11.17 -14.31 5.19
N ILE A 243 -10.27 -13.60 4.50
CA ILE A 243 -10.41 -12.15 4.30
C ILE A 243 -11.78 -11.81 3.68
N PRO A 244 -12.20 -12.36 2.53
CA PRO A 244 -13.48 -11.99 1.92
C PRO A 244 -14.71 -12.28 2.81
N PRO A 245 -14.86 -13.46 3.43
CA PRO A 245 -16.02 -13.74 4.27
C PRO A 245 -16.05 -12.94 5.58
N GLU A 246 -14.88 -12.62 6.17
CA GLU A 246 -14.79 -11.78 7.37
C GLU A 246 -15.20 -10.33 7.07
N LEU A 247 -14.77 -9.78 5.95
CA LEU A 247 -15.15 -8.43 5.51
C LEU A 247 -16.65 -8.31 5.22
N ASN A 248 -17.30 -9.40 4.79
CA ASN A 248 -18.76 -9.45 4.56
C ASN A 248 -19.57 -9.77 5.83
N ALA A 249 -18.91 -10.13 6.93
CA ALA A 249 -19.59 -10.38 8.20
C ALA A 249 -20.11 -9.08 8.83
N LYS A 250 -21.15 -9.18 9.65
CA LYS A 250 -21.78 -8.01 10.29
C LYS A 250 -20.81 -7.11 11.03
N ASN A 251 -19.79 -7.68 11.67
CA ASN A 251 -18.81 -6.94 12.48
C ASN A 251 -17.52 -6.61 11.73
N LYS A 252 -17.31 -7.16 10.52
CA LYS A 252 -16.10 -7.00 9.69
C LYS A 252 -14.76 -7.18 10.41
N ARG A 253 -14.78 -7.62 11.68
CA ARG A 253 -13.60 -7.92 12.48
C ARG A 253 -13.17 -9.35 12.22
N PHE A 254 -11.86 -9.58 12.14
CA PHE A 254 -11.34 -10.92 11.99
C PHE A 254 -11.62 -11.75 13.25
N ILE A 255 -12.38 -12.84 13.10
CA ILE A 255 -12.81 -13.69 14.22
C ILE A 255 -11.93 -14.93 14.29
N LEU A 256 -10.96 -14.96 15.23
CA LEU A 256 -10.01 -16.05 15.39
C LEU A 256 -10.66 -17.43 15.59
N LYS A 257 -11.81 -17.50 16.22
CA LYS A 257 -12.57 -18.75 16.39
C LYS A 257 -12.97 -19.43 15.08
N ARG A 258 -12.98 -18.68 13.96
CA ARG A 258 -13.23 -19.28 12.64
C ARG A 258 -12.03 -20.03 12.08
N LEU A 259 -10.81 -19.70 12.55
CA LEU A 259 -9.62 -20.50 12.25
C LEU A 259 -9.60 -21.79 13.06
N ASN A 260 -9.84 -21.67 14.35
CA ASN A 260 -9.90 -22.79 15.30
C ASN A 260 -10.61 -22.31 16.57
N GLU A 261 -11.50 -23.15 17.16
CA GLU A 261 -12.25 -22.82 18.38
C GLU A 261 -11.36 -22.40 19.55
N HIS A 262 -10.12 -22.90 19.60
CA HIS A 262 -9.12 -22.61 20.61
C HIS A 262 -8.02 -21.64 20.14
N ALA A 263 -8.16 -21.01 18.98
CA ALA A 263 -7.16 -20.08 18.46
C ALA A 263 -7.01 -18.87 19.39
N LYS A 264 -5.78 -18.62 19.83
CA LYS A 264 -5.38 -17.41 20.57
C LYS A 264 -4.54 -16.51 19.66
N PHE A 265 -4.72 -15.21 19.78
CA PHE A 265 -4.01 -14.23 18.94
C PHE A 265 -2.48 -14.42 18.99
N ASP A 266 -1.90 -14.63 20.16
CA ASP A 266 -0.45 -14.80 20.32
C ASP A 266 0.13 -15.99 19.52
N ARG A 267 -0.70 -17.00 19.20
CA ARG A 267 -0.26 -18.14 18.37
C ARG A 267 -0.31 -17.88 16.88
N VAL A 268 -1.17 -16.98 16.44
CA VAL A 268 -1.40 -16.68 15.01
C VAL A 268 -0.92 -15.29 14.61
N GLU A 269 -0.43 -14.49 15.56
CA GLU A 269 0.07 -13.13 15.32
C GLU A 269 1.13 -13.09 14.21
N ASN A 270 2.08 -14.05 14.25
CA ASN A 270 3.11 -14.15 13.22
C ASN A 270 2.54 -14.41 11.82
N SER A 271 1.40 -15.11 11.72
CA SER A 271 0.72 -15.35 10.44
C SER A 271 0.09 -14.07 9.88
N PHE A 272 -0.50 -13.23 10.73
CA PHE A 272 -0.97 -11.90 10.32
C PHE A 272 0.20 -11.00 9.92
N LEU A 273 1.27 -10.99 10.71
CA LEU A 273 2.48 -10.22 10.42
C LEU A 273 3.10 -10.66 9.09
N TRP A 274 3.11 -11.96 8.79
CA TRP A 274 3.59 -12.46 7.53
C TRP A 274 2.80 -11.89 6.35
N LEU A 275 1.46 -11.98 6.37
CA LEU A 275 0.60 -11.46 5.30
C LEU A 275 0.77 -9.95 5.09
N THR A 276 0.95 -9.21 6.19
CA THR A 276 1.19 -7.77 6.15
C THR A 276 2.56 -7.45 5.55
N ASN A 277 3.61 -8.11 6.03
CA ASN A 277 4.98 -7.88 5.59
C ASN A 277 5.19 -8.36 4.14
N ALA A 278 4.45 -9.39 3.70
CA ALA A 278 4.40 -9.82 2.31
C ALA A 278 3.65 -8.82 1.41
N GLY A 279 2.99 -7.82 1.99
CA GLY A 279 2.22 -6.82 1.27
C GLY A 279 0.94 -7.34 0.63
N VAL A 280 0.42 -8.50 1.08
CA VAL A 280 -0.79 -9.11 0.50
C VAL A 280 -2.06 -8.82 1.29
N ALA A 281 -1.92 -8.37 2.54
CA ALA A 281 -3.05 -7.96 3.36
C ALA A 281 -2.74 -6.70 4.17
N LEU A 282 -3.78 -5.94 4.50
CA LEU A 282 -3.72 -4.66 5.19
C LEU A 282 -4.48 -4.75 6.51
N PRO A 283 -3.80 -4.86 7.67
CA PRO A 283 -4.46 -4.87 8.96
C PRO A 283 -4.86 -3.46 9.38
N VAL A 284 -6.11 -3.29 9.78
CA VAL A 284 -6.65 -2.08 10.38
C VAL A 284 -7.07 -2.39 11.80
N TYR A 285 -6.35 -1.83 12.78
CA TYR A 285 -6.55 -2.14 14.18
C TYR A 285 -7.60 -1.24 14.83
N ASN A 286 -8.29 -1.77 15.84
CA ASN A 286 -9.17 -0.96 16.67
C ASN A 286 -8.38 0.01 17.53
N VAL A 287 -8.92 1.21 17.73
CA VAL A 287 -8.51 2.13 18.79
C VAL A 287 -9.59 2.22 19.85
N GLU A 288 -9.19 2.20 21.13
CA GLU A 288 -10.12 2.28 22.26
C GLU A 288 -10.67 3.70 22.40
N GLU A 289 -9.84 4.70 22.09
CA GLU A 289 -10.19 6.11 22.05
C GLU A 289 -9.64 6.76 20.77
N PRO A 290 -10.47 7.53 20.04
CA PRO A 290 -10.03 8.21 18.81
C PRO A 290 -9.34 9.56 19.15
N LYS A 291 -8.26 9.49 19.96
CA LYS A 291 -7.42 10.62 20.37
C LYS A 291 -5.98 10.43 19.89
N MET A 292 -5.32 11.50 19.53
CA MET A 292 -3.90 11.49 19.19
C MET A 292 -3.02 11.22 20.42
N PRO A 293 -1.93 10.45 20.27
CA PRO A 293 -1.58 9.62 19.11
C PRO A 293 -2.40 8.33 19.09
N LEU A 294 -3.05 8.02 17.94
CA LEU A 294 -3.91 6.84 17.79
C LEU A 294 -3.17 5.52 18.06
N LEU A 295 -1.87 5.49 17.76
CA LEU A 295 -1.02 4.32 18.01
C LEU A 295 -1.06 3.88 19.48
N LEU A 296 -1.15 4.83 20.43
CA LEU A 296 -1.15 4.52 21.88
C LEU A 296 -2.49 3.91 22.33
N ALA A 297 -3.59 4.21 21.62
CA ALA A 297 -4.91 3.66 21.91
C ALA A 297 -5.21 2.36 21.13
N ARG A 298 -4.24 1.83 20.40
CA ARG A 298 -4.39 0.64 19.55
C ARG A 298 -4.61 -0.63 20.38
N SER A 299 -5.70 -1.34 20.11
CA SER A 299 -5.94 -2.68 20.63
C SER A 299 -5.09 -3.72 19.88
N ARG A 300 -4.38 -4.59 20.59
CA ARG A 300 -3.45 -5.55 19.97
C ARG A 300 -4.15 -6.62 19.11
N ASN A 301 -5.29 -7.10 19.56
CA ASN A 301 -5.96 -8.31 19.06
C ASN A 301 -7.31 -8.06 18.37
N LEU A 302 -7.67 -6.80 18.15
CA LEU A 302 -8.89 -6.43 17.47
C LEU A 302 -8.53 -5.73 16.15
N LEU A 303 -8.72 -6.42 15.04
CA LEU A 303 -8.39 -5.93 13.72
C LEU A 303 -9.44 -6.31 12.67
N LYS A 304 -9.58 -5.47 11.65
CA LYS A 304 -10.14 -5.81 10.35
C LYS A 304 -8.96 -6.14 9.44
N LEU A 305 -9.09 -7.11 8.54
CA LEU A 305 -8.04 -7.47 7.60
C LEU A 305 -8.56 -7.26 6.18
N PHE A 306 -7.96 -6.31 5.47
CA PHE A 306 -8.29 -5.99 4.10
C PHE A 306 -7.31 -6.63 3.12
N GLN A 307 -7.74 -6.84 1.88
CA GLN A 307 -6.87 -7.26 0.79
C GLN A 307 -6.05 -6.06 0.30
N SER A 308 -4.78 -6.28 -0.04
CA SER A 308 -3.91 -5.20 -0.54
C SER A 308 -4.27 -4.70 -1.93
N ASP A 309 -5.07 -5.46 -2.69
CA ASP A 309 -5.60 -5.07 -3.99
C ASP A 309 -7.08 -5.39 -4.10
N ILE A 310 -7.87 -4.39 -4.47
CA ILE A 310 -9.33 -4.51 -4.55
C ILE A 310 -9.80 -5.47 -5.66
N GLY A 311 -9.08 -5.52 -6.78
CA GLY A 311 -9.39 -6.44 -7.87
C GLY A 311 -9.14 -7.89 -7.48
N LEU A 312 -8.08 -8.16 -6.72
CA LEU A 312 -7.83 -9.48 -6.15
C LEU A 312 -8.93 -9.89 -5.16
N LEU A 313 -9.46 -8.95 -4.35
CA LEU A 313 -10.62 -9.22 -3.50
C LEU A 313 -11.85 -9.56 -4.35
N ALA A 314 -12.17 -8.72 -5.34
CA ALA A 314 -13.35 -8.91 -6.19
C ALA A 314 -13.31 -10.22 -6.98
N SER A 315 -12.11 -10.71 -7.36
CA SER A 315 -11.94 -11.97 -8.08
C SER A 315 -12.18 -13.21 -7.23
N GLN A 316 -12.25 -13.07 -5.90
CA GLN A 316 -12.55 -14.15 -4.96
C GLN A 316 -14.06 -14.33 -4.70
N TYR A 317 -14.90 -13.43 -5.22
CA TYR A 317 -16.35 -13.57 -5.15
C TYR A 317 -16.88 -14.49 -6.27
N ALA A 318 -18.15 -14.90 -6.15
CA ALA A 318 -18.81 -15.74 -7.14
C ALA A 318 -18.82 -15.09 -8.54
N GLU A 319 -18.82 -15.93 -9.58
CA GLU A 319 -18.92 -15.47 -10.97
C GLU A 319 -20.16 -14.58 -11.18
N GLY A 320 -20.00 -13.55 -12.01
CA GLY A 320 -21.04 -12.59 -12.34
C GLY A 320 -21.18 -11.41 -11.38
N ILE A 321 -20.61 -11.47 -10.18
CA ILE A 321 -20.59 -10.32 -9.23
C ILE A 321 -19.84 -9.14 -9.85
N GLN A 322 -18.76 -9.39 -10.57
CA GLN A 322 -17.91 -8.36 -11.20
C GLN A 322 -18.72 -7.49 -12.18
N MET A 323 -19.53 -8.12 -13.03
CA MET A 323 -20.40 -7.39 -13.97
C MET A 323 -21.49 -6.59 -13.26
N ARG A 324 -21.99 -7.10 -12.15
CA ARG A 324 -22.98 -6.39 -11.33
C ARG A 324 -22.35 -5.17 -10.63
N ILE A 325 -21.10 -5.27 -10.17
CA ILE A 325 -20.32 -4.14 -9.61
C ILE A 325 -20.18 -3.03 -10.67
N ILE A 326 -19.72 -3.37 -11.87
CA ILE A 326 -19.52 -2.40 -12.97
C ILE A 326 -20.83 -1.71 -13.34
N LYS A 327 -21.94 -2.45 -13.41
CA LYS A 327 -23.26 -1.89 -13.70
C LYS A 327 -23.84 -1.04 -12.56
N GLY A 328 -23.21 -1.04 -11.39
CA GLY A 328 -23.70 -0.34 -10.20
C GLY A 328 -25.01 -0.92 -9.68
N ASP A 329 -25.14 -2.25 -9.74
CA ASP A 329 -26.32 -2.97 -9.26
C ASP A 329 -26.53 -2.71 -7.76
N LYS A 330 -27.75 -2.27 -7.40
CA LYS A 330 -28.09 -1.84 -6.05
C LYS A 330 -28.37 -2.99 -5.07
N ASP A 331 -28.54 -4.19 -5.61
CA ASP A 331 -28.85 -5.39 -4.80
C ASP A 331 -27.58 -6.09 -4.28
N ILE A 332 -26.40 -5.56 -4.63
CA ILE A 332 -25.12 -6.07 -4.10
C ILE A 332 -24.73 -5.26 -2.86
N ASN A 333 -24.35 -5.96 -1.81
CA ASN A 333 -23.71 -5.33 -0.66
C ASN A 333 -22.25 -4.96 -1.00
N LEU A 334 -22.02 -3.73 -1.43
CA LEU A 334 -20.70 -3.20 -1.77
C LEU A 334 -19.95 -2.62 -0.57
N GLY A 335 -20.50 -2.65 0.63
CA GLY A 335 -19.92 -1.99 1.81
C GLY A 335 -18.48 -2.44 2.09
N SER A 336 -18.23 -3.75 2.11
CA SER A 336 -16.90 -4.31 2.35
C SER A 336 -15.91 -4.01 1.21
N ILE A 337 -16.38 -4.00 -0.03
CA ILE A 337 -15.57 -3.66 -1.20
C ILE A 337 -15.15 -2.19 -1.14
N TYR A 338 -16.07 -1.29 -0.81
CA TYR A 338 -15.79 0.14 -0.68
C TYR A 338 -14.82 0.43 0.47
N GLU A 339 -15.02 -0.21 1.63
CA GLU A 339 -14.07 -0.08 2.75
C GLU A 339 -12.68 -0.61 2.36
N ASN A 340 -12.60 -1.72 1.62
CA ASN A 340 -11.31 -2.23 1.17
C ASN A 340 -10.61 -1.24 0.20
N ALA A 341 -11.35 -0.64 -0.73
CA ALA A 341 -10.79 0.37 -1.62
C ALA A 341 -10.25 1.58 -0.84
N VAL A 342 -11.00 2.08 0.15
CA VAL A 342 -10.53 3.18 1.01
C VAL A 342 -9.31 2.78 1.84
N ALA A 343 -9.28 1.57 2.43
CA ALA A 343 -8.12 1.08 3.17
C ALA A 343 -6.88 0.99 2.28
N GLN A 344 -7.03 0.50 1.05
CA GLN A 344 -5.95 0.42 0.06
C GLN A 344 -5.40 1.80 -0.29
N GLU A 345 -6.26 2.77 -0.61
CA GLU A 345 -5.85 4.15 -0.92
C GLU A 345 -5.09 4.79 0.25
N LEU A 346 -5.64 4.71 1.47
CA LEU A 346 -4.99 5.29 2.65
C LEU A 346 -3.60 4.71 2.87
N VAL A 347 -3.45 3.39 2.81
CA VAL A 347 -2.16 2.73 3.04
C VAL A 347 -1.17 3.01 1.90
N ALA A 348 -1.62 3.01 0.64
CA ALA A 348 -0.78 3.34 -0.51
C ALA A 348 -0.21 4.76 -0.43
N HIS A 349 -0.95 5.68 0.21
CA HIS A 349 -0.53 7.07 0.44
C HIS A 349 0.23 7.28 1.78
N GLY A 350 0.62 6.18 2.45
CA GLY A 350 1.44 6.23 3.67
C GLY A 350 0.66 6.64 4.93
N ILE A 351 -0.66 6.60 4.89
CA ILE A 351 -1.54 6.85 6.02
C ILE A 351 -1.84 5.53 6.72
N VAL A 352 -1.72 5.50 8.04
CA VAL A 352 -2.06 4.32 8.85
C VAL A 352 -3.53 4.41 9.28
N PRO A 353 -4.43 3.59 8.71
CA PRO A 353 -5.82 3.58 9.13
C PRO A 353 -6.00 2.77 10.41
N TYR A 354 -6.88 3.25 11.27
CA TYR A 354 -7.46 2.55 12.40
C TYR A 354 -8.98 2.51 12.24
N TYR A 355 -9.68 1.67 13.01
CA TYR A 355 -11.13 1.79 13.16
C TYR A 355 -11.48 2.00 14.65
N TYR A 356 -12.65 2.53 14.90
CA TYR A 356 -13.14 2.72 16.26
C TYR A 356 -14.40 1.90 16.46
N ASN A 357 -14.46 1.15 17.56
CA ASN A 357 -15.70 0.44 17.92
C ASN A 357 -15.93 0.49 19.42
N ASN A 358 -17.05 1.09 19.79
CA ASN A 358 -17.47 1.22 21.18
C ASN A 358 -18.94 0.82 21.32
N LYS A 359 -19.27 0.04 22.35
CA LYS A 359 -20.65 -0.45 22.58
C LYS A 359 -21.69 0.63 22.73
N LYS A 360 -21.31 1.81 23.29
CA LYS A 360 -22.23 2.93 23.55
C LYS A 360 -22.33 3.89 22.36
N ARG A 361 -21.21 4.11 21.64
CA ARG A 361 -21.11 5.15 20.61
C ARG A 361 -21.24 4.59 19.19
N GLY A 362 -21.03 3.31 19.02
CA GLY A 362 -21.08 2.63 17.72
C GLY A 362 -19.70 2.40 17.10
N GLU A 363 -19.68 2.09 15.80
CA GLU A 363 -18.47 1.80 15.04
C GLU A 363 -18.26 2.86 13.95
N LEU A 364 -17.02 3.35 13.81
CA LEU A 364 -16.53 4.11 12.66
C LEU A 364 -15.69 3.21 11.79
N ASP A 365 -15.88 3.29 10.49
CA ASP A 365 -15.17 2.45 9.54
C ASP A 365 -13.66 2.71 9.58
N PHE A 366 -13.25 3.99 9.59
CA PHE A 366 -11.85 4.38 9.79
C PHE A 366 -11.72 5.62 10.68
N VAL A 367 -10.53 5.69 11.30
CA VAL A 367 -10.03 6.87 12.03
C VAL A 367 -8.56 7.00 11.64
N ILE A 368 -8.15 8.18 11.18
CA ILE A 368 -6.79 8.45 10.76
C ILE A 368 -6.22 9.69 11.45
N GLU A 369 -4.89 9.79 11.46
CA GLU A 369 -4.19 11.03 11.81
C GLU A 369 -3.78 11.75 10.54
N LEU A 370 -4.26 12.96 10.35
CA LEU A 370 -3.96 13.79 9.20
C LEU A 370 -3.74 15.24 9.67
N GLU A 371 -2.62 15.85 9.26
CA GLU A 371 -2.28 17.26 9.59
C GLU A 371 -2.33 17.59 11.08
N GLY A 372 -1.91 16.64 11.93
CA GLY A 372 -1.92 16.84 13.39
C GLY A 372 -3.32 16.79 14.01
N LYS A 373 -4.30 16.21 13.32
CA LYS A 373 -5.67 16.04 13.79
C LYS A 373 -6.14 14.61 13.59
N VAL A 374 -7.13 14.22 14.38
CA VAL A 374 -7.87 12.97 14.15
C VAL A 374 -9.02 13.22 13.21
N LEU A 375 -9.11 12.45 12.14
CA LEU A 375 -10.17 12.53 11.14
C LEU A 375 -10.98 11.22 11.15
N PRO A 376 -12.25 11.26 11.61
CA PRO A 376 -13.20 10.17 11.46
C PRO A 376 -13.66 10.02 10.00
N ILE A 377 -13.75 8.78 9.52
CA ILE A 377 -14.18 8.44 8.16
C ILE A 377 -15.25 7.35 8.24
N GLU A 378 -16.33 7.57 7.53
CA GLU A 378 -17.42 6.61 7.32
C GLU A 378 -17.54 6.30 5.83
N VAL A 379 -17.84 5.05 5.48
CA VAL A 379 -17.93 4.59 4.08
C VAL A 379 -19.34 4.05 3.81
N LYS A 380 -20.03 4.64 2.85
CA LYS A 380 -21.41 4.31 2.50
C LYS A 380 -21.52 3.94 1.03
N SER A 381 -21.90 2.71 0.74
CA SER A 381 -22.15 2.24 -0.64
C SER A 381 -23.64 2.38 -1.06
N GLY A 382 -24.53 2.61 -0.11
CA GLY A 382 -25.99 2.75 -0.33
C GLY A 382 -26.44 4.19 -0.59
N LYS A 383 -27.77 4.35 -0.80
CA LYS A 383 -28.39 5.67 -1.01
C LYS A 383 -28.52 6.48 0.27
N ASP A 384 -28.67 5.81 1.43
CA ASP A 384 -28.93 6.46 2.73
C ASP A 384 -27.61 6.83 3.43
N TYR A 385 -26.72 7.50 2.70
CA TYR A 385 -25.38 7.85 3.19
C TYR A 385 -25.42 9.00 4.21
N GLU A 386 -26.54 9.72 4.32
CA GLU A 386 -26.73 10.77 5.34
C GLU A 386 -27.06 10.19 6.73
N THR A 387 -27.41 8.90 6.80
CA THR A 387 -27.69 8.21 8.07
C THR A 387 -26.43 7.55 8.58
N HIS A 388 -25.72 8.20 9.51
CA HIS A 388 -24.48 7.75 10.12
C HIS A 388 -24.48 7.99 11.64
N ARG A 389 -25.37 7.25 12.34
CA ARG A 389 -25.62 7.45 13.78
C ARG A 389 -24.32 7.40 14.62
N ALA A 390 -23.40 6.47 14.34
CA ALA A 390 -22.16 6.34 15.08
C ALA A 390 -21.27 7.59 14.91
N LEU A 391 -21.14 8.07 13.66
CA LEU A 391 -20.39 9.28 13.37
C LEU A 391 -21.00 10.51 14.07
N SER A 392 -22.34 10.67 14.01
CA SER A 392 -23.02 11.77 14.71
C SER A 392 -22.77 11.71 16.21
N ASN A 393 -22.93 10.53 16.85
CA ASN A 393 -22.70 10.36 18.30
C ASN A 393 -21.27 10.71 18.71
N ILE A 394 -20.30 10.53 17.83
CA ILE A 394 -18.89 10.82 18.12
C ILE A 394 -18.56 12.29 17.87
N MET A 395 -19.12 12.88 16.80
CA MET A 395 -18.94 14.30 16.49
C MET A 395 -19.56 15.21 17.56
N ASP A 396 -20.66 14.76 18.21
CA ASP A 396 -21.33 15.48 19.29
C ASP A 396 -20.71 15.23 20.68
N CYS A 397 -19.64 14.42 20.75
CA CYS A 397 -19.02 14.07 22.01
C CYS A 397 -18.02 15.15 22.45
N GLU A 398 -18.28 15.82 23.58
CA GLU A 398 -17.42 16.87 24.15
C GLU A 398 -16.00 16.38 24.51
N GLU A 399 -15.83 15.06 24.72
CA GLU A 399 -14.51 14.48 25.02
C GLU A 399 -13.56 14.47 23.81
N TYR A 400 -14.10 14.64 22.59
CA TYR A 400 -13.35 14.61 21.34
C TYR A 400 -13.53 15.93 20.58
N ASP A 401 -12.43 16.59 20.26
CA ASP A 401 -12.46 17.83 19.47
C ASP A 401 -12.18 17.52 17.98
N PHE A 402 -13.20 17.01 17.30
CA PHE A 402 -13.13 16.81 15.86
C PHE A 402 -13.50 18.08 15.11
N SER A 403 -12.58 18.58 14.29
CA SER A 403 -12.81 19.73 13.43
C SER A 403 -13.71 19.40 12.25
N GLU A 404 -13.56 18.19 11.70
CA GLU A 404 -14.30 17.68 10.54
C GLU A 404 -14.36 16.15 10.53
N ALA A 405 -15.24 15.59 9.71
CA ALA A 405 -15.34 14.18 9.40
C ALA A 405 -15.65 13.99 7.92
N VAL A 406 -15.31 12.83 7.35
CA VAL A 406 -15.60 12.50 5.95
C VAL A 406 -16.55 11.32 5.85
N VAL A 407 -17.56 11.44 4.99
CA VAL A 407 -18.46 10.36 4.61
C VAL A 407 -18.26 10.09 3.12
N PHE A 408 -17.54 9.02 2.81
CA PHE A 408 -17.41 8.56 1.43
C PHE A 408 -18.69 7.89 0.96
N ASN A 409 -19.15 8.28 -0.22
CA ASN A 409 -20.41 7.80 -0.79
C ASN A 409 -20.42 7.86 -2.33
N ASN A 410 -21.54 7.55 -2.94
CA ASN A 410 -21.72 7.58 -4.41
C ASN A 410 -22.19 8.96 -4.94
N GLY A 411 -22.55 9.90 -4.07
CA GLY A 411 -22.96 11.25 -4.45
C GLY A 411 -21.80 12.19 -4.71
N ASN A 412 -22.11 13.37 -5.20
CA ASN A 412 -21.13 14.41 -5.46
C ASN A 412 -20.65 15.07 -4.17
N LEU A 413 -19.54 15.83 -4.24
CA LEU A 413 -18.96 16.48 -3.08
C LEU A 413 -19.86 17.61 -2.56
N ARG A 414 -20.11 17.60 -1.26
CA ARG A 414 -20.82 18.66 -0.53
C ARG A 414 -20.39 18.70 0.93
N VAL A 415 -20.55 19.84 1.56
CA VAL A 415 -20.24 20.05 2.98
C VAL A 415 -21.51 20.38 3.74
N ALA A 416 -21.72 19.74 4.89
CA ALA A 416 -22.81 20.05 5.82
C ALA A 416 -22.27 20.13 7.25
N GLY A 417 -22.13 21.34 7.77
CA GLY A 417 -21.50 21.58 9.06
C GLY A 417 -20.04 21.08 9.09
N LYS A 418 -19.72 20.20 10.02
CA LYS A 418 -18.39 19.57 10.13
C LYS A 418 -18.23 18.32 9.25
N ILE A 419 -19.24 17.94 8.47
CA ILE A 419 -19.22 16.68 7.69
C ILE A 419 -19.01 17.00 6.21
N ILE A 420 -17.99 16.38 5.63
CA ILE A 420 -17.68 16.41 4.21
C ILE A 420 -18.23 15.12 3.61
N TYR A 421 -19.27 15.23 2.80
CA TYR A 421 -19.78 14.13 1.97
C TYR A 421 -19.00 14.14 0.66
N ALA A 422 -18.22 13.12 0.41
CA ALA A 422 -17.34 13.07 -0.76
C ALA A 422 -17.60 11.83 -1.61
N PRO A 423 -17.51 11.94 -2.94
CA PRO A 423 -17.46 10.76 -3.80
C PRO A 423 -16.36 9.83 -3.34
N ILE A 424 -16.63 8.52 -3.34
CA ILE A 424 -15.68 7.54 -2.80
C ILE A 424 -14.33 7.55 -3.51
N TYR A 425 -14.29 7.88 -4.80
CA TYR A 425 -13.05 7.98 -5.55
C TYR A 425 -12.12 9.11 -5.03
N MET A 426 -12.65 10.07 -4.28
CA MET A 426 -11.83 11.14 -3.66
C MET A 426 -10.95 10.64 -2.51
N ALA A 427 -11.07 9.38 -2.10
CA ALA A 427 -10.09 8.76 -1.19
C ALA A 427 -8.66 8.82 -1.75
N MET A 428 -8.49 8.89 -3.08
CA MET A 428 -7.21 9.07 -3.76
C MET A 428 -6.48 10.38 -3.43
N PHE A 429 -7.17 11.37 -2.83
CA PHE A 429 -6.60 12.68 -2.47
C PHE A 429 -6.15 12.78 -1.03
N PHE A 430 -6.28 11.72 -0.24
CA PHE A 430 -5.67 11.67 1.07
C PHE A 430 -4.19 11.42 0.93
N GLU A 431 -3.38 12.40 1.26
CA GLU A 431 -1.92 12.31 1.23
C GLU A 431 -1.35 12.65 2.60
N LYS A 432 -0.28 11.96 2.96
CA LYS A 432 0.48 12.34 4.15
C LYS A 432 1.10 13.70 3.91
N SER A 433 0.73 14.69 4.73
CA SER A 433 1.25 16.05 4.59
C SER A 433 2.78 16.06 4.63
N ASN A 434 3.39 16.68 3.64
CA ASN A 434 4.79 17.07 3.73
C ASN A 434 4.88 18.19 4.78
N VAL A 435 5.18 17.82 6.03
CA VAL A 435 5.42 18.80 7.09
C VAL A 435 6.59 19.67 6.66
N ALA A 436 6.35 20.96 6.47
CA ALA A 436 7.41 21.91 6.22
C ALA A 436 8.46 21.84 7.35
N PRO A 437 9.76 21.96 7.04
CA PRO A 437 10.80 21.89 8.05
C PRO A 437 10.51 22.90 9.17
N THR A 438 10.21 22.42 10.37
CA THR A 438 10.00 23.28 11.52
C THR A 438 11.34 23.46 12.21
N PHE A 439 11.91 24.67 12.12
CA PHE A 439 13.14 25.01 12.79
C PHE A 439 12.80 25.48 14.20
N TYR A 440 13.16 24.71 15.22
CA TYR A 440 13.09 25.09 16.60
C TYR A 440 14.50 25.23 17.17
N LYS A 441 14.88 26.44 17.53
CA LYS A 441 16.16 26.72 18.18
C LYS A 441 15.88 27.08 19.63
N VAL A 442 16.46 26.32 20.55
CA VAL A 442 16.41 26.67 21.97
C VAL A 442 17.19 27.97 22.20
N ASP A 443 16.56 28.93 22.82
CA ASP A 443 17.25 30.14 23.27
C ASP A 443 18.03 29.82 24.56
N LEU A 444 19.34 29.83 24.47
CA LEU A 444 20.26 29.59 25.58
C LEU A 444 20.89 30.91 26.11
N SER A 445 20.41 32.07 25.67
CA SER A 445 20.95 33.37 26.05
C SER A 445 20.80 33.74 27.54
N GLY A 446 20.06 32.89 28.30
CA GLY A 446 19.86 33.06 29.75
C GLY A 446 20.71 32.12 30.64
N LEU A 447 21.57 31.28 30.04
CA LEU A 447 22.54 30.43 30.73
C LEU A 447 23.91 31.11 30.78
#